data_429e57b7615a3e5ee099cf00b46c011e
#
_entry.id   429e57b7615a3e5ee099cf00b46c011e
#
_cell.length_a   1.000
_cell.length_b   1.000
_cell.length_c   1.000
_cell.angle_alpha   90.00
_cell.angle_beta   90.00
_cell.angle_gamma   90.00
#
_symmetry.space_group_name_H-M   'P 1'
#
loop_
_entity.id
_entity.type
_entity.pdbx_description
1 polymer ?
#
loop_
_entity_poly.entity_id
_entity_poly.type
_entity_poly.pdbx_seq_one_letter_code
_entity_poly.pdbx_strand_id
1 'polypeptide(L)'
;MLLGDHGSLVERARSIGHPASLVAVRTAEEAFALDVGKLGVLAPHGRLRAKDRKAGRPTPAGGAAALSFVDAGCDLVARGEASALVTGPVSKAEIVSSGAPGSSDFLGHTEHLMRRLGAPSVTMAFWSRSFTTSLVTTHLSVRDVPRHVTRKAVLRATLHTARFLATLDGGRTRDLRLVVSGLNPHAGEGGLLGREEIERIGPAIADARALLEEEGVPIGVEGPVPAESALRLARDGVYAGAVTMFHDQATIAMKLCGFGEAVNVSLGLPIVRTSVDHGTAFDRAGTGTADARGMREAIGLAIRMVR
;
A
#
# COMPACT_ATOMS: atom_id res chain seq x y z
N MET A 1 -5.11 15.02 10.36
CA MET A 1 -4.90 14.48 11.72
C MET A 1 -3.73 13.51 11.70
N LEU A 2 -2.94 13.44 12.77
CA LEU A 2 -1.89 12.44 12.99
C LEU A 2 -2.30 11.48 14.12
N LEU A 3 -1.99 10.21 13.97
CA LEU A 3 -2.03 9.23 15.04
C LEU A 3 -0.58 8.96 15.49
N GLY A 4 -0.27 9.29 16.75
CA GLY A 4 1.11 9.20 17.22
C GLY A 4 1.29 9.72 18.65
N ASP A 5 2.48 9.49 19.21
CA ASP A 5 2.86 10.10 20.48
C ASP A 5 3.17 11.59 20.30
N HIS A 6 2.33 12.46 20.88
CA HIS A 6 2.48 13.91 20.76
C HIS A 6 3.87 14.41 21.21
N GLY A 7 4.39 13.83 22.31
CA GLY A 7 5.71 14.20 22.82
C GLY A 7 6.82 13.89 21.82
N SER A 8 6.79 12.70 21.21
CA SER A 8 7.76 12.28 20.18
C SER A 8 7.73 13.23 18.97
N LEU A 9 6.52 13.55 18.49
CA LEU A 9 6.35 14.40 17.31
C LEU A 9 6.83 15.83 17.58
N VAL A 10 6.50 16.42 18.73
CA VAL A 10 6.99 17.76 19.13
C VAL A 10 8.50 17.78 19.28
N GLU A 11 9.10 16.79 19.95
CA GLU A 11 10.55 16.67 20.10
C GLU A 11 11.25 16.57 18.73
N ARG A 12 10.68 15.79 17.79
CA ARG A 12 11.24 15.66 16.43
C ARG A 12 11.10 16.94 15.63
N ALA A 13 9.92 17.56 15.61
CA ALA A 13 9.71 18.83 14.92
C ALA A 13 10.73 19.89 15.36
N ARG A 14 10.95 20.01 16.68
CA ARG A 14 11.95 20.93 17.23
C ARG A 14 13.38 20.57 16.81
N SER A 15 13.74 19.29 16.88
CA SER A 15 15.13 18.85 16.58
C SER A 15 15.55 19.09 15.13
N ILE A 16 14.59 19.17 14.21
CA ILE A 16 14.84 19.42 12.77
C ILE A 16 14.47 20.85 12.35
N GLY A 17 14.16 21.73 13.33
CA GLY A 17 13.79 23.12 13.05
C GLY A 17 12.48 23.31 12.29
N HIS A 18 11.56 22.32 12.34
CA HIS A 18 10.28 22.39 11.63
C HIS A 18 9.22 23.10 12.49
N PRO A 19 8.58 24.17 12.00
CA PRO A 19 7.65 24.99 12.78
C PRO A 19 6.23 24.40 12.83
N ALA A 20 6.06 23.08 12.87
CA ALA A 20 4.73 22.48 12.88
C ALA A 20 3.97 22.80 14.16
N SER A 21 2.75 23.35 14.03
CA SER A 21 1.84 23.57 15.15
C SER A 21 1.07 22.27 15.45
N LEU A 22 1.63 21.46 16.34
CA LEU A 22 1.04 20.18 16.76
C LEU A 22 0.16 20.39 18.00
N VAL A 23 -1.12 20.03 17.89
CA VAL A 23 -2.12 20.18 18.97
C VAL A 23 -2.56 18.80 19.43
N ALA A 24 -2.41 18.49 20.71
CA ALA A 24 -2.96 17.24 21.27
C ALA A 24 -4.50 17.30 21.24
N VAL A 25 -5.13 16.27 20.69
CA VAL A 25 -6.59 16.13 20.58
C VAL A 25 -7.03 14.79 21.14
N ARG A 26 -8.32 14.69 21.50
CA ARG A 26 -8.92 13.46 22.03
C ARG A 26 -9.77 12.70 21.01
N THR A 27 -10.30 13.42 20.02
CA THR A 27 -11.19 12.86 18.99
C THR A 27 -10.77 13.31 17.59
N ALA A 28 -11.29 12.62 16.57
CA ALA A 28 -11.13 13.03 15.19
C ALA A 28 -11.82 14.36 14.91
N GLU A 29 -13.01 14.57 15.51
CA GLU A 29 -13.78 15.80 15.38
C GLU A 29 -12.97 17.01 15.89
N GLU A 30 -12.38 16.93 17.09
CA GLU A 30 -11.49 17.98 17.59
C GLU A 30 -10.32 18.27 16.62
N ALA A 31 -9.75 17.23 16.02
CA ALA A 31 -8.65 17.39 15.09
C ALA A 31 -9.05 18.09 13.79
N PHE A 32 -10.24 17.82 13.28
CA PHE A 32 -10.77 18.42 12.05
C PHE A 32 -11.37 19.81 12.26
N ALA A 33 -11.73 20.17 13.51
CA ALA A 33 -12.18 21.51 13.87
C ALA A 33 -11.04 22.53 14.08
N LEU A 34 -9.77 22.11 14.00
CA LEU A 34 -8.63 23.01 14.19
C LEU A 34 -8.49 24.00 13.01
N ASP A 35 -8.02 25.19 13.33
CA ASP A 35 -7.69 26.20 12.30
C ASP A 35 -6.64 25.68 11.31
N VAL A 36 -6.66 26.25 10.10
CA VAL A 36 -5.64 25.99 9.06
C VAL A 36 -4.24 26.28 9.62
N GLY A 37 -3.30 25.39 9.37
CA GLY A 37 -1.93 25.46 9.88
C GLY A 37 -1.70 24.76 11.20
N LYS A 38 -2.75 24.32 11.90
CA LYS A 38 -2.65 23.43 13.06
C LYS A 38 -2.88 21.98 12.66
N LEU A 39 -2.19 21.05 13.31
CA LEU A 39 -2.29 19.62 13.03
C LEU A 39 -2.61 18.86 14.32
N GLY A 40 -3.81 18.29 14.39
CA GLY A 40 -4.26 17.50 15.53
C GLY A 40 -3.48 16.20 15.65
N VAL A 41 -3.02 15.88 16.86
CA VAL A 41 -2.33 14.62 17.18
C VAL A 41 -3.19 13.84 18.18
N LEU A 42 -3.70 12.71 17.76
CA LEU A 42 -4.44 11.75 18.58
C LEU A 42 -3.48 10.65 19.04
N ALA A 43 -3.40 10.41 20.35
CA ALA A 43 -2.50 9.43 20.97
C ALA A 43 -3.28 8.31 21.68
N PRO A 44 -3.85 7.33 20.95
CA PRO A 44 -4.69 6.27 21.54
C PRO A 44 -3.94 5.39 22.54
N HIS A 45 -2.63 5.24 22.41
CA HIS A 45 -1.78 4.50 23.35
C HIS A 45 -1.45 5.29 24.63
N GLY A 46 -1.78 6.59 24.68
CA GLY A 46 -1.29 7.50 25.68
C GLY A 46 0.13 7.98 25.40
N ARG A 47 0.83 8.47 26.44
CA ARG A 47 2.15 9.09 26.32
C ARG A 47 3.28 8.08 26.53
N LEU A 48 4.20 7.98 25.57
CA LEU A 48 5.43 7.23 25.74
C LEU A 48 6.37 7.89 26.78
N ARG A 49 7.12 7.07 27.52
CA ARG A 49 8.16 7.54 28.44
C ARG A 49 9.34 8.14 27.65
N ALA A 50 10.08 9.05 28.21
CA ALA A 50 11.24 9.69 27.56
C ALA A 50 12.28 8.69 27.02
N LYS A 51 12.52 7.58 27.76
CA LYS A 51 13.43 6.50 27.33
C LYS A 51 12.97 5.80 26.05
N ASP A 52 11.66 5.72 25.80
CA ASP A 52 11.03 5.02 24.68
C ASP A 52 10.81 5.94 23.46
N ARG A 53 11.14 7.24 23.60
CA ARG A 53 11.05 8.24 22.52
C ARG A 53 12.39 8.59 21.86
N LYS A 54 13.48 7.90 22.23
CA LYS A 54 14.80 8.17 21.65
C LYS A 54 14.83 7.83 20.17
N ALA A 55 15.20 8.82 19.34
CA ALA A 55 15.33 8.64 17.90
C ALA A 55 16.32 7.53 17.54
N GLY A 56 15.97 6.72 16.54
CA GLY A 56 16.81 5.62 16.06
C GLY A 56 16.96 4.44 17.03
N ARG A 57 16.24 4.45 18.16
CA ARG A 57 16.27 3.37 19.15
C ARG A 57 14.89 2.78 19.34
N PRO A 58 14.55 1.75 18.55
CA PRO A 58 13.26 1.08 18.69
C PRO A 58 13.13 0.39 20.05
N THR A 59 11.90 0.32 20.56
CA THR A 59 11.58 -0.34 21.84
C THR A 59 10.25 -1.08 21.73
N PRO A 60 10.04 -2.16 22.52
CA PRO A 60 8.74 -2.85 22.58
C PRO A 60 7.57 -1.90 22.92
N ALA A 61 7.77 -0.93 23.82
CA ALA A 61 6.75 0.08 24.13
C ALA A 61 6.40 0.96 22.91
N GLY A 62 7.41 1.32 22.10
CA GLY A 62 7.21 1.98 20.82
C GLY A 62 6.46 1.09 19.81
N GLY A 63 6.74 -0.21 19.82
CA GLY A 63 6.04 -1.21 19.00
C GLY A 63 4.55 -1.32 19.38
N ALA A 64 4.25 -1.43 20.67
CA ALA A 64 2.86 -1.44 21.16
C ALA A 64 2.11 -0.17 20.78
N ALA A 65 2.75 1.00 20.93
CA ALA A 65 2.16 2.26 20.52
C ALA A 65 1.90 2.31 19.01
N ALA A 66 2.86 1.88 18.18
CA ALA A 66 2.70 1.84 16.74
C ALA A 66 1.51 0.96 16.31
N LEU A 67 1.36 -0.23 16.92
CA LEU A 67 0.21 -1.09 16.66
C LEU A 67 -1.12 -0.38 17.03
N SER A 68 -1.18 0.26 18.21
CA SER A 68 -2.39 0.97 18.62
C SER A 68 -2.74 2.15 17.70
N PHE A 69 -1.75 2.82 17.10
CA PHE A 69 -1.98 3.89 16.12
C PHE A 69 -2.56 3.34 14.81
N VAL A 70 -2.04 2.21 14.34
CA VAL A 70 -2.56 1.52 13.14
C VAL A 70 -4.00 1.07 13.38
N ASP A 71 -4.28 0.46 14.53
CA ASP A 71 -5.61 -0.02 14.90
C ASP A 71 -6.62 1.12 15.00
N ALA A 72 -6.28 2.17 15.73
CA ALA A 72 -7.15 3.34 15.87
C ALA A 72 -7.41 4.03 14.52
N GLY A 73 -6.38 4.16 13.67
CA GLY A 73 -6.55 4.71 12.32
C GLY A 73 -7.46 3.88 11.44
N CYS A 74 -7.33 2.56 11.51
CA CYS A 74 -8.22 1.62 10.83
C CYS A 74 -9.67 1.80 11.28
N ASP A 75 -9.90 1.84 12.60
CA ASP A 75 -11.24 1.97 13.18
C ASP A 75 -11.89 3.31 12.83
N LEU A 76 -11.14 4.42 12.84
CA LEU A 76 -11.64 5.73 12.46
C LEU A 76 -12.14 5.75 11.01
N VAL A 77 -11.38 5.15 10.09
CA VAL A 77 -11.80 5.08 8.67
C VAL A 77 -12.98 4.11 8.51
N ALA A 78 -12.96 2.96 9.18
CA ALA A 78 -14.05 1.99 9.10
C ALA A 78 -15.38 2.55 9.63
N ARG A 79 -15.36 3.47 10.62
CA ARG A 79 -16.55 4.16 11.13
C ARG A 79 -16.93 5.42 10.34
N GLY A 80 -16.18 5.78 9.28
CA GLY A 80 -16.42 6.98 8.50
C GLY A 80 -16.02 8.30 9.18
N GLU A 81 -15.30 8.23 10.32
CA GLU A 81 -14.77 9.41 11.02
C GLU A 81 -13.53 9.98 10.32
N ALA A 82 -12.92 9.23 9.42
CA ALA A 82 -11.88 9.67 8.51
C ALA A 82 -12.08 9.00 7.14
N SER A 83 -11.59 9.64 6.07
CA SER A 83 -11.82 9.16 4.69
C SER A 83 -10.79 8.16 4.21
N ALA A 84 -9.58 8.20 4.74
CA ALA A 84 -8.48 7.31 4.34
C ALA A 84 -7.46 7.12 5.46
N LEU A 85 -6.75 6.00 5.42
CA LEU A 85 -5.61 5.68 6.28
C LEU A 85 -4.31 5.78 5.47
N VAL A 86 -3.43 6.69 5.86
CA VAL A 86 -2.07 6.78 5.31
C VAL A 86 -1.07 6.34 6.38
N THR A 87 -0.29 5.29 6.10
CA THR A 87 0.63 4.72 7.09
C THR A 87 2.09 5.03 6.77
N GLY A 88 2.85 5.38 7.81
CA GLY A 88 4.30 5.31 7.80
C GLY A 88 4.79 3.88 8.08
N PRO A 89 6.11 3.64 8.04
CA PRO A 89 6.66 2.32 8.33
C PRO A 89 6.59 2.00 9.82
N VAL A 90 6.47 0.70 10.14
CA VAL A 90 6.55 0.20 11.53
C VAL A 90 7.61 -0.90 11.65
N SER A 91 8.15 -1.07 12.84
CA SER A 91 9.02 -2.21 13.15
C SER A 91 8.19 -3.42 13.55
N LYS A 92 8.12 -4.41 12.66
CA LYS A 92 7.47 -5.69 12.95
C LYS A 92 8.07 -6.37 14.19
N ALA A 93 9.40 -6.36 14.31
CA ALA A 93 10.09 -6.97 15.45
C ALA A 93 9.66 -6.32 16.78
N GLU A 94 9.58 -4.99 16.84
CA GLU A 94 9.17 -4.30 18.06
C GLU A 94 7.68 -4.48 18.39
N ILE A 95 6.83 -4.56 17.35
CA ILE A 95 5.42 -4.88 17.55
C ILE A 95 5.28 -6.27 18.17
N VAL A 96 5.89 -7.28 17.58
CA VAL A 96 5.82 -8.67 18.07
C VAL A 96 6.42 -8.78 19.48
N SER A 97 7.59 -8.17 19.73
CA SER A 97 8.26 -8.20 21.04
C SER A 97 7.52 -7.43 22.12
N SER A 98 6.57 -6.57 21.76
CA SER A 98 5.80 -5.79 22.72
C SER A 98 4.86 -6.63 23.58
N GLY A 99 4.43 -7.79 23.10
CA GLY A 99 3.42 -8.62 23.75
C GLY A 99 2.04 -7.96 23.83
N ALA A 100 1.80 -6.86 23.14
CA ALA A 100 0.51 -6.18 23.09
C ALA A 100 -0.57 -7.09 22.46
N PRO A 101 -1.85 -6.97 22.82
CA PRO A 101 -2.92 -7.73 22.20
C PRO A 101 -2.88 -7.62 20.67
N GLY A 102 -2.88 -8.77 19.96
CA GLY A 102 -2.80 -8.81 18.49
C GLY A 102 -1.40 -8.65 17.90
N SER A 103 -0.36 -8.47 18.72
CA SER A 103 1.02 -8.30 18.24
C SER A 103 1.67 -9.60 17.76
N SER A 104 1.33 -10.75 18.35
CA SER A 104 1.92 -12.06 18.01
C SER A 104 1.77 -12.43 16.55
N ASP A 105 0.65 -12.06 15.95
CA ASP A 105 0.28 -12.40 14.58
C ASP A 105 0.50 -11.25 13.60
N PHE A 106 1.20 -10.21 14.01
CA PHE A 106 1.47 -9.05 13.15
C PHE A 106 2.50 -9.40 12.07
N LEU A 107 2.04 -9.76 10.89
CA LEU A 107 2.87 -10.06 9.72
C LEU A 107 3.26 -8.80 8.94
N GLY A 108 2.48 -7.75 9.04
CA GLY A 108 2.62 -6.47 8.37
C GLY A 108 1.29 -5.73 8.34
N HIS A 109 1.29 -4.47 7.92
CA HIS A 109 0.07 -3.65 7.83
C HIS A 109 -1.02 -4.31 7.00
N THR A 110 -0.67 -4.84 5.83
CA THR A 110 -1.64 -5.36 4.85
C THR A 110 -2.43 -6.53 5.41
N GLU A 111 -1.75 -7.52 5.95
CA GLU A 111 -2.35 -8.73 6.54
C GLU A 111 -3.11 -8.40 7.83
N HIS A 112 -2.57 -7.48 8.63
CA HIS A 112 -3.19 -7.03 9.87
C HIS A 112 -4.52 -6.32 9.60
N LEU A 113 -4.52 -5.34 8.69
CA LEU A 113 -5.72 -4.61 8.30
C LEU A 113 -6.75 -5.49 7.61
N MET A 114 -6.32 -6.42 6.74
CA MET A 114 -7.22 -7.40 6.12
C MET A 114 -8.00 -8.20 7.17
N ARG A 115 -7.30 -8.74 8.18
CA ARG A 115 -7.93 -9.50 9.27
C ARG A 115 -8.87 -8.62 10.12
N ARG A 116 -8.41 -7.42 10.51
CA ARG A 116 -9.17 -6.50 11.35
C ARG A 116 -10.46 -6.05 10.70
N LEU A 117 -10.46 -5.85 9.39
CA LEU A 117 -11.61 -5.39 8.60
C LEU A 117 -12.47 -6.55 8.07
N GLY A 118 -12.10 -7.80 8.31
CA GLY A 118 -12.80 -8.96 7.76
C GLY A 118 -12.78 -9.01 6.23
N ALA A 119 -11.80 -8.38 5.58
CA ALA A 119 -11.72 -8.36 4.14
C ALA A 119 -11.38 -9.77 3.60
N PRO A 120 -12.09 -10.28 2.58
CA PRO A 120 -11.91 -11.65 2.09
C PRO A 120 -10.57 -11.86 1.39
N SER A 121 -9.99 -10.79 0.88
CA SER A 121 -8.70 -10.81 0.19
C SER A 121 -8.15 -9.40 0.02
N VAL A 122 -6.83 -9.33 -0.20
CA VAL A 122 -6.12 -8.08 -0.47
C VAL A 122 -5.11 -8.29 -1.60
N THR A 123 -4.83 -7.26 -2.35
CA THR A 123 -3.78 -7.22 -3.38
C THR A 123 -2.85 -6.07 -3.08
N MET A 124 -1.56 -6.36 -2.99
CA MET A 124 -0.53 -5.34 -2.89
C MET A 124 -0.31 -4.70 -4.25
N ALA A 125 -0.33 -3.39 -4.32
CA ALA A 125 -0.02 -2.62 -5.51
C ALA A 125 0.96 -1.49 -5.18
N PHE A 126 1.69 -1.07 -6.18
CA PHE A 126 2.54 0.12 -6.16
C PHE A 126 2.04 1.10 -7.20
N TRP A 127 1.81 2.30 -6.77
CA TRP A 127 1.44 3.42 -7.63
C TRP A 127 2.56 4.45 -7.66
N SER A 128 2.83 5.00 -8.82
CA SER A 128 3.63 6.20 -9.00
C SER A 128 2.99 7.08 -10.07
N ARG A 129 3.52 8.28 -10.27
CA ARG A 129 3.06 9.15 -11.37
C ARG A 129 3.36 8.55 -12.75
N SER A 130 4.37 7.68 -12.85
CA SER A 130 4.79 7.06 -14.10
C SER A 130 3.93 5.87 -14.49
N PHE A 131 3.60 4.98 -13.54
CA PHE A 131 2.75 3.81 -13.79
C PHE A 131 2.31 3.13 -12.51
N THR A 132 1.34 2.22 -12.62
CA THR A 132 0.85 1.36 -11.55
C THR A 132 1.23 -0.08 -11.81
N THR A 133 1.64 -0.81 -10.77
CA THR A 133 1.79 -2.27 -10.84
C THR A 133 1.22 -2.94 -9.61
N SER A 134 0.68 -4.14 -9.76
CA SER A 134 0.16 -4.96 -8.67
C SER A 134 0.70 -6.38 -8.72
N LEU A 135 0.56 -7.10 -7.63
CA LEU A 135 1.22 -8.39 -7.38
C LEU A 135 0.18 -9.51 -7.18
N VAL A 136 0.32 -10.58 -7.95
CA VAL A 136 -0.45 -11.81 -7.73
C VAL A 136 0.04 -12.51 -6.47
N THR A 137 1.36 -12.63 -6.34
CA THR A 137 2.05 -13.18 -5.16
C THR A 137 3.04 -12.18 -4.59
N THR A 138 3.26 -12.20 -3.26
CA THR A 138 4.12 -11.25 -2.56
C THR A 138 5.40 -11.93 -2.04
N HIS A 139 5.53 -12.14 -0.76
CA HIS A 139 6.75 -12.56 -0.07
C HIS A 139 6.89 -14.10 -0.07
N LEU A 140 7.12 -14.69 -1.23
CA LEU A 140 7.36 -16.12 -1.42
C LEU A 140 8.78 -16.37 -1.93
N SER A 141 9.33 -17.56 -1.67
CA SER A 141 10.52 -18.00 -2.38
C SER A 141 10.20 -18.15 -3.87
N VAL A 142 11.14 -17.85 -4.77
CA VAL A 142 10.94 -17.96 -6.23
C VAL A 142 10.48 -19.36 -6.62
N ARG A 143 11.00 -20.40 -5.95
CA ARG A 143 10.61 -21.81 -6.16
C ARG A 143 9.12 -22.06 -5.90
N ASP A 144 8.51 -21.32 -4.96
CA ASP A 144 7.12 -21.53 -4.56
C ASP A 144 6.13 -20.68 -5.38
N VAL A 145 6.62 -19.64 -6.05
CA VAL A 145 5.80 -18.72 -6.85
C VAL A 145 4.87 -19.46 -7.82
N PRO A 146 5.34 -20.41 -8.67
CA PRO A 146 4.46 -21.05 -9.66
C PRO A 146 3.26 -21.77 -9.04
N ARG A 147 3.39 -22.30 -7.83
CA ARG A 147 2.30 -22.99 -7.12
C ARG A 147 1.21 -22.03 -6.64
N HIS A 148 1.58 -20.76 -6.37
CA HIS A 148 0.69 -19.73 -5.87
C HIS A 148 0.12 -18.82 -6.97
N VAL A 149 0.68 -18.86 -8.18
CA VAL A 149 0.08 -18.25 -9.36
C VAL A 149 -1.08 -19.14 -9.83
N THR A 150 -2.21 -19.02 -9.17
CA THR A 150 -3.46 -19.74 -9.47
C THR A 150 -4.44 -18.85 -10.23
N ARG A 151 -5.37 -19.45 -10.99
CA ARG A 151 -6.45 -18.71 -11.68
C ARG A 151 -7.17 -17.74 -10.72
N LYS A 152 -7.50 -18.20 -9.50
CA LYS A 152 -8.15 -17.37 -8.47
C LYS A 152 -7.28 -16.19 -8.03
N ALA A 153 -5.97 -16.40 -7.83
CA ALA A 153 -5.06 -15.34 -7.40
C ALA A 153 -4.84 -14.28 -8.49
N VAL A 154 -4.69 -14.71 -9.74
CA VAL A 154 -4.57 -13.81 -10.90
C VAL A 154 -5.87 -13.01 -11.08
N LEU A 155 -7.03 -13.69 -11.08
CA LEU A 155 -8.33 -13.04 -11.17
C LEU A 155 -8.51 -11.96 -10.09
N ARG A 156 -8.27 -12.30 -8.82
CA ARG A 156 -8.33 -11.35 -7.70
C ARG A 156 -7.47 -10.12 -7.96
N ALA A 157 -6.19 -10.30 -8.29
CA ALA A 157 -5.27 -9.19 -8.50
C ALA A 157 -5.69 -8.32 -9.69
N THR A 158 -6.16 -8.93 -10.76
CA THR A 158 -6.66 -8.24 -11.95
C THR A 158 -7.89 -7.39 -11.64
N LEU A 159 -8.90 -7.96 -10.97
CA LEU A 159 -10.12 -7.23 -10.59
C LEU A 159 -9.83 -6.06 -9.64
N HIS A 160 -9.02 -6.30 -8.60
CA HIS A 160 -8.66 -5.25 -7.66
C HIS A 160 -7.94 -4.10 -8.36
N THR A 161 -7.01 -4.41 -9.27
CA THR A 161 -6.22 -3.39 -9.99
C THR A 161 -7.08 -2.64 -11.01
N ALA A 162 -7.95 -3.35 -11.74
CA ALA A 162 -8.86 -2.75 -12.70
C ALA A 162 -9.80 -1.74 -12.04
N ARG A 163 -10.46 -2.12 -10.95
CA ARG A 163 -11.34 -1.23 -10.18
C ARG A 163 -10.60 -0.02 -9.62
N PHE A 164 -9.40 -0.23 -9.10
CA PHE A 164 -8.55 0.87 -8.61
C PHE A 164 -8.21 1.87 -9.72
N LEU A 165 -7.77 1.40 -10.88
CA LEU A 165 -7.43 2.26 -12.01
C LEU A 165 -8.64 3.00 -12.56
N ALA A 166 -9.78 2.34 -12.68
CA ALA A 166 -11.03 2.97 -13.10
C ALA A 166 -11.48 4.06 -12.12
N THR A 167 -11.36 3.81 -10.82
CA THR A 167 -11.65 4.82 -9.77
C THR A 167 -10.70 6.02 -9.90
N LEU A 168 -9.40 5.81 -10.07
CA LEU A 168 -8.44 6.89 -10.23
C LEU A 168 -8.63 7.68 -11.52
N ASP A 169 -9.04 7.01 -12.59
CA ASP A 169 -9.31 7.66 -13.88
C ASP A 169 -10.57 8.52 -13.81
N GLY A 170 -11.62 8.05 -13.14
CA GLY A 170 -12.88 8.77 -12.99
C GLY A 170 -13.60 9.02 -14.33
N GLY A 171 -13.44 8.11 -15.30
CA GLY A 171 -14.07 8.18 -16.62
C GLY A 171 -13.44 9.19 -17.59
N ARG A 172 -12.20 9.65 -17.32
CA ARG A 172 -11.50 10.62 -18.20
C ARG A 172 -10.92 9.99 -19.46
N THR A 173 -10.55 8.71 -19.36
CA THR A 173 -9.92 7.98 -20.48
C THR A 173 -10.94 7.10 -21.18
N ARG A 174 -11.18 7.32 -22.48
CA ARG A 174 -12.14 6.52 -23.27
C ARG A 174 -11.75 5.06 -23.44
N ASP A 175 -10.45 4.76 -23.48
CA ASP A 175 -9.90 3.43 -23.75
C ASP A 175 -8.89 3.09 -22.64
N LEU A 176 -9.38 3.08 -21.39
CA LEU A 176 -8.55 2.70 -20.24
C LEU A 176 -8.22 1.21 -20.32
N ARG A 177 -6.92 0.85 -20.24
CA ARG A 177 -6.47 -0.52 -20.38
C ARG A 177 -5.49 -0.93 -19.29
N LEU A 178 -5.65 -2.18 -18.83
CA LEU A 178 -4.77 -2.86 -17.88
C LEU A 178 -4.10 -4.04 -18.60
N VAL A 179 -2.81 -4.24 -18.39
CA VAL A 179 -2.10 -5.43 -18.91
C VAL A 179 -1.79 -6.41 -17.79
N VAL A 180 -1.91 -7.70 -18.07
CA VAL A 180 -1.52 -8.80 -17.18
C VAL A 180 -0.27 -9.46 -17.76
N SER A 181 0.81 -9.52 -16.97
CA SER A 181 2.07 -10.13 -17.40
C SER A 181 2.00 -11.68 -17.37
N GLY A 182 2.90 -12.32 -18.08
CA GLY A 182 3.21 -13.72 -17.89
C GLY A 182 4.07 -13.94 -16.63
N LEU A 183 4.12 -15.19 -16.18
CA LEU A 183 5.03 -15.68 -15.16
C LEU A 183 6.37 -16.05 -15.80
N ASN A 184 6.31 -16.80 -16.91
CA ASN A 184 7.47 -17.36 -17.57
C ASN A 184 8.08 -16.38 -18.59
N PRO A 185 9.36 -16.52 -18.93
CA PRO A 185 9.98 -15.79 -20.04
C PRO A 185 9.14 -15.91 -21.30
N HIS A 186 9.06 -14.82 -22.08
CA HIS A 186 8.27 -14.76 -23.34
C HIS A 186 6.80 -15.20 -23.18
N ALA A 187 6.22 -15.00 -21.98
CA ALA A 187 4.87 -15.47 -21.62
C ALA A 187 4.65 -16.97 -21.93
N GLY A 188 5.66 -17.79 -21.59
CA GLY A 188 5.62 -19.24 -21.73
C GLY A 188 5.88 -19.76 -23.14
N GLU A 189 6.03 -18.89 -24.15
CA GLU A 189 6.31 -19.24 -25.57
C GLU A 189 5.44 -20.40 -26.07
N GLY A 190 4.12 -20.25 -25.97
CA GLY A 190 3.16 -21.28 -26.37
C GLY A 190 3.18 -22.57 -25.54
N GLY A 191 3.77 -22.53 -24.34
CA GLY A 191 3.87 -23.66 -23.41
C GLY A 191 5.24 -24.35 -23.40
N LEU A 192 6.21 -23.88 -24.18
CA LEU A 192 7.58 -24.43 -24.20
C LEU A 192 8.35 -24.14 -22.93
N LEU A 193 8.13 -22.98 -22.33
CA LEU A 193 8.83 -22.52 -21.13
C LEU A 193 7.98 -22.59 -19.84
N GLY A 194 6.79 -23.17 -19.94
CA GLY A 194 5.81 -23.31 -18.86
C GLY A 194 4.41 -23.18 -19.38
N ARG A 195 3.43 -23.68 -18.64
CA ARG A 195 2.03 -23.73 -19.07
C ARG A 195 1.10 -22.87 -18.24
N GLU A 196 1.63 -22.13 -17.27
CA GLU A 196 0.86 -21.28 -16.35
C GLU A 196 0.05 -20.22 -17.10
N GLU A 197 0.60 -19.68 -18.19
CA GLU A 197 -0.09 -18.70 -19.04
C GLU A 197 -1.34 -19.29 -19.69
N ILE A 198 -1.24 -20.51 -20.17
CA ILE A 198 -2.33 -21.23 -20.86
C ILE A 198 -3.35 -21.76 -19.86
N GLU A 199 -2.88 -22.36 -18.76
CA GLU A 199 -3.73 -23.11 -17.83
C GLU A 199 -4.36 -22.25 -16.73
N ARG A 200 -3.77 -21.09 -16.40
CA ARG A 200 -4.15 -20.28 -15.25
C ARG A 200 -4.32 -18.80 -15.57
N ILE A 201 -3.33 -18.17 -16.20
CA ILE A 201 -3.32 -16.71 -16.39
C ILE A 201 -4.32 -16.28 -17.45
N GLY A 202 -4.28 -16.91 -18.63
CA GLY A 202 -5.24 -16.65 -19.72
C GLY A 202 -6.69 -16.85 -19.31
N PRO A 203 -7.06 -18.00 -18.71
CA PRO A 203 -8.41 -18.20 -18.16
C PRO A 203 -8.82 -17.16 -17.11
N ALA A 204 -7.91 -16.74 -16.22
CA ALA A 204 -8.20 -15.69 -15.24
C ALA A 204 -8.46 -14.32 -15.88
N ILE A 205 -7.75 -14.00 -16.96
CA ILE A 205 -8.00 -12.77 -17.74
C ILE A 205 -9.38 -12.80 -18.40
N ALA A 206 -9.77 -13.94 -18.96
CA ALA A 206 -11.10 -14.11 -19.55
C ALA A 206 -12.21 -13.92 -18.51
N ASP A 207 -12.05 -14.52 -17.31
CA ASP A 207 -12.98 -14.33 -16.21
C ASP A 207 -13.03 -12.86 -15.75
N ALA A 208 -11.88 -12.19 -15.66
CA ALA A 208 -11.81 -10.81 -15.25
C ALA A 208 -12.55 -9.88 -16.22
N ARG A 209 -12.40 -10.11 -17.54
CA ARG A 209 -13.13 -9.35 -18.57
C ARG A 209 -14.65 -9.48 -18.41
N ALA A 210 -15.13 -10.70 -18.25
CA ALA A 210 -16.56 -10.97 -18.10
C ALA A 210 -17.14 -10.29 -16.86
N LEU A 211 -16.44 -10.41 -15.71
CA LEU A 211 -16.90 -9.79 -14.45
C LEU A 211 -16.84 -8.26 -14.48
N LEU A 212 -15.81 -7.68 -15.08
CA LEU A 212 -15.71 -6.21 -15.20
C LEU A 212 -16.77 -5.64 -16.14
N GLU A 213 -17.12 -6.35 -17.21
CA GLU A 213 -18.22 -6.00 -18.10
C GLU A 213 -19.57 -6.07 -17.38
N GLU A 214 -19.83 -7.15 -16.63
CA GLU A 214 -21.05 -7.32 -15.81
C GLU A 214 -21.18 -6.20 -14.75
N GLU A 215 -20.07 -5.81 -14.14
CA GLU A 215 -20.02 -4.72 -13.15
C GLU A 215 -20.08 -3.32 -13.77
N GLY A 216 -19.97 -3.20 -15.09
CA GLY A 216 -19.91 -1.91 -15.78
C GLY A 216 -18.64 -1.10 -15.51
N VAL A 217 -17.54 -1.78 -15.16
CA VAL A 217 -16.24 -1.11 -14.93
C VAL A 217 -15.56 -0.82 -16.27
N PRO A 218 -15.34 0.45 -16.65
CA PRO A 218 -14.89 0.82 -18.00
C PRO A 218 -13.37 0.66 -18.18
N ILE A 219 -12.88 -0.57 -18.16
CA ILE A 219 -11.46 -0.88 -18.35
C ILE A 219 -11.25 -2.17 -19.13
N GLY A 220 -10.49 -2.11 -20.22
CA GLY A 220 -10.06 -3.28 -20.95
C GLY A 220 -8.93 -4.02 -20.23
N VAL A 221 -8.89 -5.33 -20.30
CA VAL A 221 -7.81 -6.17 -19.73
C VAL A 221 -7.15 -6.95 -20.84
N GLU A 222 -5.83 -6.84 -20.99
CA GLU A 222 -5.04 -7.53 -22.01
C GLU A 222 -3.99 -8.45 -21.38
N GLY A 223 -3.52 -9.43 -22.15
CA GLY A 223 -2.49 -10.37 -21.74
C GLY A 223 -2.89 -11.83 -21.95
N PRO A 224 -2.03 -12.81 -21.50
CA PRO A 224 -0.73 -12.55 -20.88
C PRO A 224 0.33 -12.05 -21.88
N VAL A 225 1.13 -11.09 -21.45
CA VAL A 225 2.22 -10.47 -22.22
C VAL A 225 3.54 -10.70 -21.48
N PRO A 226 4.71 -10.83 -22.14
CA PRO A 226 6.00 -10.88 -21.45
C PRO A 226 6.14 -9.77 -20.43
N ALA A 227 6.64 -10.10 -19.21
CA ALA A 227 6.60 -9.17 -18.07
C ALA A 227 7.34 -7.86 -18.34
N GLU A 228 8.49 -7.91 -19.03
CA GLU A 228 9.26 -6.72 -19.40
C GLU A 228 8.47 -5.82 -20.36
N SER A 229 7.77 -6.42 -21.34
CA SER A 229 6.93 -5.67 -22.29
C SER A 229 5.72 -5.05 -21.58
N ALA A 230 5.04 -5.81 -20.71
CA ALA A 230 3.92 -5.31 -19.93
C ALA A 230 4.31 -4.07 -19.10
N LEU A 231 5.43 -4.15 -18.38
CA LEU A 231 5.89 -3.07 -17.51
C LEU A 231 6.39 -1.86 -18.30
N ARG A 232 7.10 -2.09 -19.41
CA ARG A 232 7.56 -1.02 -20.30
C ARG A 232 6.38 -0.26 -20.92
N LEU A 233 5.39 -0.97 -21.45
CA LEU A 233 4.21 -0.37 -22.06
C LEU A 233 3.32 0.35 -21.03
N ALA A 234 3.27 -0.16 -19.77
CA ALA A 234 2.60 0.56 -18.69
C ALA A 234 3.33 1.87 -18.33
N ARG A 235 4.67 1.84 -18.25
CA ARG A 235 5.48 3.05 -18.03
C ARG A 235 5.31 4.06 -19.16
N ASP A 236 5.22 3.60 -20.40
CA ASP A 236 5.09 4.44 -21.60
C ASP A 236 3.64 4.96 -21.79
N GLY A 237 2.72 4.64 -20.86
CA GLY A 237 1.34 5.13 -20.86
C GLY A 237 0.40 4.42 -21.84
N VAL A 238 0.84 3.33 -22.49
CA VAL A 238 -0.02 2.49 -23.35
C VAL A 238 -1.07 1.76 -22.51
N TYR A 239 -0.68 1.33 -21.30
CA TYR A 239 -1.57 0.77 -20.29
C TYR A 239 -1.56 1.63 -19.04
N ALA A 240 -2.69 1.75 -18.37
CA ALA A 240 -2.81 2.47 -17.10
C ALA A 240 -2.07 1.78 -15.95
N GLY A 241 -1.79 0.47 -16.09
CA GLY A 241 -1.05 -0.32 -15.13
C GLY A 241 -0.79 -1.73 -15.60
N ALA A 242 -0.01 -2.49 -14.81
CA ALA A 242 0.34 -3.87 -15.06
C ALA A 242 0.09 -4.75 -13.83
N VAL A 243 -0.51 -5.94 -14.03
CA VAL A 243 -0.55 -7.00 -13.02
C VAL A 243 0.62 -7.92 -13.23
N THR A 244 1.46 -8.11 -12.22
CA THR A 244 2.64 -8.96 -12.27
C THR A 244 2.48 -10.20 -11.39
N MET A 245 3.19 -11.27 -11.73
CA MET A 245 3.00 -12.56 -11.07
C MET A 245 3.70 -12.65 -9.72
N PHE A 246 4.84 -11.98 -9.53
CA PHE A 246 5.58 -12.02 -8.28
C PHE A 246 6.32 -10.71 -7.97
N HIS A 247 6.77 -10.62 -6.72
CA HIS A 247 7.33 -9.41 -6.11
C HIS A 247 8.38 -8.70 -6.96
N ASP A 248 9.41 -9.40 -7.44
CA ASP A 248 10.53 -8.74 -8.09
C ASP A 248 10.22 -8.25 -9.51
N GLN A 249 9.28 -8.88 -10.22
CA GLN A 249 8.78 -8.31 -11.48
C GLN A 249 8.27 -6.88 -11.28
N ALA A 250 7.45 -6.64 -10.24
CA ALA A 250 6.90 -5.33 -9.95
C ALA A 250 7.92 -4.37 -9.37
N THR A 251 8.61 -4.79 -8.30
CA THR A 251 9.37 -3.88 -7.45
C THR A 251 10.66 -3.40 -8.09
N ILE A 252 11.33 -4.24 -8.89
CA ILE A 252 12.52 -3.83 -9.65
C ILE A 252 12.13 -2.71 -10.62
N ALA A 253 11.09 -2.90 -11.43
CA ALA A 253 10.65 -1.90 -12.38
C ALA A 253 10.20 -0.60 -11.68
N MET A 254 9.40 -0.72 -10.62
CA MET A 254 8.92 0.44 -9.86
C MET A 254 10.05 1.25 -9.25
N LYS A 255 11.04 0.57 -8.64
CA LYS A 255 12.18 1.25 -8.00
C LYS A 255 13.15 1.86 -8.99
N LEU A 256 13.30 1.28 -10.17
CA LEU A 256 14.13 1.86 -11.22
C LEU A 256 13.50 3.11 -11.84
N CYS A 257 12.17 3.15 -11.95
CA CYS A 257 11.46 4.26 -12.57
C CYS A 257 11.04 5.38 -11.61
N GLY A 258 10.84 5.08 -10.32
CA GLY A 258 10.26 6.03 -9.37
C GLY A 258 10.76 5.87 -7.93
N PHE A 259 12.07 5.70 -7.74
CA PHE A 259 12.65 5.54 -6.39
C PHE A 259 12.30 6.72 -5.48
N GLY A 260 11.71 6.41 -4.31
CA GLY A 260 11.33 7.42 -3.32
C GLY A 260 9.96 8.08 -3.55
N GLU A 261 9.27 7.78 -4.66
CA GLU A 261 7.94 8.32 -4.98
C GLU A 261 6.85 7.23 -5.08
N ALA A 262 7.26 5.96 -5.07
CA ALA A 262 6.33 4.85 -5.12
C ALA A 262 5.47 4.80 -3.84
N VAL A 263 4.17 4.61 -4.05
CA VAL A 263 3.17 4.46 -2.98
C VAL A 263 2.69 3.02 -2.96
N ASN A 264 2.80 2.38 -1.80
CA ASN A 264 2.20 1.07 -1.57
C ASN A 264 0.70 1.24 -1.30
N VAL A 265 -0.14 0.51 -2.03
CA VAL A 265 -1.60 0.54 -1.90
C VAL A 265 -2.11 -0.86 -1.57
N SER A 266 -3.02 -0.96 -0.60
CA SER A 266 -3.69 -2.22 -0.25
C SER A 266 -5.07 -2.27 -0.91
N LEU A 267 -5.15 -2.91 -2.08
CA LEU A 267 -6.39 -3.02 -2.85
C LEU A 267 -7.28 -4.16 -2.33
N GLY A 268 -8.58 -3.94 -2.28
CA GLY A 268 -9.55 -4.94 -1.81
C GLY A 268 -9.91 -4.81 -0.32
N LEU A 269 -9.32 -3.87 0.41
CA LEU A 269 -9.81 -3.47 1.72
C LEU A 269 -11.09 -2.63 1.56
N PRO A 270 -12.04 -2.67 2.53
CA PRO A 270 -13.24 -1.83 2.52
C PRO A 270 -12.94 -0.36 2.90
N ILE A 271 -11.68 0.01 3.01
CA ILE A 271 -11.19 1.37 3.29
C ILE A 271 -10.11 1.75 2.29
N VAL A 272 -9.92 3.04 2.07
CA VAL A 272 -8.74 3.54 1.34
C VAL A 272 -7.52 3.48 2.24
N ARG A 273 -6.51 2.69 1.83
CA ARG A 273 -5.22 2.65 2.54
C ARG A 273 -4.06 2.80 1.58
N THR A 274 -3.23 3.81 1.84
CA THR A 274 -1.95 4.06 1.17
C THR A 274 -0.80 4.05 2.17
N SER A 275 0.41 3.84 1.71
CA SER A 275 1.61 3.78 2.54
C SER A 275 2.85 4.18 1.74
N VAL A 276 3.88 4.59 2.46
CA VAL A 276 5.23 4.69 1.88
C VAL A 276 5.77 3.32 1.49
N ASP A 277 6.71 3.28 0.54
CA ASP A 277 7.39 2.07 0.07
C ASP A 277 8.83 1.97 0.61
N HIS A 278 9.05 2.35 1.87
CA HIS A 278 10.35 2.22 2.53
C HIS A 278 10.21 1.69 3.95
N GLY A 279 11.29 1.15 4.49
CA GLY A 279 11.35 0.67 5.87
C GLY A 279 11.46 1.80 6.90
N THR A 280 11.66 1.42 8.16
CA THR A 280 11.68 2.32 9.32
C THR A 280 12.82 3.34 9.31
N ALA A 281 13.89 3.11 8.55
CA ALA A 281 15.03 4.03 8.40
C ALA A 281 15.54 4.61 9.74
N PHE A 282 15.77 3.74 10.73
CA PHE A 282 16.17 4.15 12.08
C PHE A 282 17.46 4.98 12.10
N ASP A 283 18.35 4.77 11.13
CA ASP A 283 19.58 5.53 10.90
C ASP A 283 19.30 7.00 10.55
N ARG A 284 18.16 7.31 9.97
CA ARG A 284 17.74 8.67 9.59
C ARG A 284 16.96 9.37 10.68
N ALA A 285 16.47 8.62 11.67
CA ALA A 285 15.59 9.17 12.69
C ALA A 285 16.28 10.29 13.51
N GLY A 286 15.71 11.49 13.50
CA GLY A 286 16.21 12.64 14.22
C GLY A 286 17.40 13.38 13.58
N THR A 287 17.87 12.96 12.40
CA THR A 287 19.00 13.60 11.67
C THR A 287 18.56 14.77 10.78
N GLY A 288 17.26 14.90 10.51
CA GLY A 288 16.75 15.88 9.53
C GLY A 288 16.96 15.49 8.06
N THR A 289 17.49 14.28 7.79
CA THR A 289 17.83 13.81 6.43
C THR A 289 16.80 12.83 5.84
N ALA A 290 15.68 12.59 6.54
CA ALA A 290 14.62 11.74 6.04
C ALA A 290 13.93 12.37 4.82
N ASP A 291 13.70 11.55 3.78
CA ASP A 291 13.00 11.98 2.57
C ASP A 291 11.48 11.85 2.77
N ALA A 292 10.77 12.97 2.69
CA ALA A 292 9.32 13.02 2.86
C ALA A 292 8.53 12.82 1.56
N ARG A 293 9.18 12.65 0.39
CA ARG A 293 8.48 12.53 -0.90
C ARG A 293 7.48 11.38 -0.90
N GLY A 294 7.88 10.19 -0.49
CA GLY A 294 7.00 9.02 -0.43
C GLY A 294 5.74 9.25 0.41
N MET A 295 5.85 9.93 1.56
CA MET A 295 4.69 10.27 2.39
C MET A 295 3.78 11.31 1.72
N ARG A 296 4.34 12.30 1.04
CA ARG A 296 3.56 13.29 0.28
C ARG A 296 2.77 12.62 -0.85
N GLU A 297 3.40 11.74 -1.61
CA GLU A 297 2.73 10.99 -2.68
C GLU A 297 1.66 10.05 -2.11
N ALA A 298 1.91 9.38 -0.98
CA ALA A 298 0.92 8.52 -0.32
C ALA A 298 -0.32 9.32 0.13
N ILE A 299 -0.13 10.49 0.73
CA ILE A 299 -1.23 11.40 1.11
C ILE A 299 -1.95 11.90 -0.16
N GLY A 300 -1.21 12.34 -1.16
CA GLY A 300 -1.77 12.84 -2.42
C GLY A 300 -2.62 11.80 -3.14
N LEU A 301 -2.16 10.55 -3.17
CA LEU A 301 -2.92 9.44 -3.74
C LEU A 301 -4.20 9.14 -2.93
N ALA A 302 -4.10 9.08 -1.60
CA ALA A 302 -5.26 8.88 -0.73
C ALA A 302 -6.35 9.94 -0.99
N ILE A 303 -5.97 11.21 -1.10
CA ILE A 303 -6.90 12.31 -1.43
C ILE A 303 -7.57 12.09 -2.79
N ARG A 304 -6.85 11.59 -3.80
CA ARG A 304 -7.43 11.28 -5.12
C ARG A 304 -8.40 10.12 -5.10
N MET A 305 -8.18 9.14 -4.21
CA MET A 305 -9.03 7.95 -4.11
C MET A 305 -10.35 8.20 -3.36
N VAL A 306 -10.44 9.26 -2.56
CA VAL A 306 -11.64 9.59 -1.76
C VAL A 306 -12.49 10.71 -2.38
N ARG A 307 -12.05 11.30 -3.48
CA ARG A 307 -12.78 12.31 -4.26
C ARG A 307 -13.67 11.65 -5.30
#